data_ffa725ce01b4b7837995600150460800
#
_entry.id   ffa725ce01b4b7837995600150460800
#
_cell.length_a   1.000
_cell.length_b   1.000
_cell.length_c   1.000
_cell.angle_alpha   90.00
_cell.angle_beta   90.00
_cell.angle_gamma   90.00
#
_symmetry.space_group_name_H-M   'P 1'
#
loop_
_entity.id
_entity.type
_entity.pdbx_description
1 polymer ?
#
loop_
_entity_poly.entity_id
_entity_poly.type
_entity_poly.pdbx_seq_one_letter_code
_entity_poly.pdbx_strand_id
1 'polypeptide(L)'
;MDKIKEWLRADAVNFSSQNNGWLNRWKYNLFSNPISEQKYIWLYIKALRHVEHYQNSSLSIINKFLWLWWLRKLRNYSRITSFQIPPNVCGKGLTIYHWGSIIINSETKIGENCTLYPGVLIGHKVPGGGAARIGNNVFIGAGTKIIGPVTIGDNVTIGQNCVITKDIPANSVVVNGNTLRYL
;
A
#
# COMPACT_ATOMS: atom_id res chain seq x y z
N MET A 1 -5.71 20.66 5.08
CA MET A 1 -6.64 20.12 4.06
C MET A 1 -5.95 19.80 2.73
N ASP A 2 -4.83 20.46 2.41
CA ASP A 2 -4.17 20.27 1.11
C ASP A 2 -3.34 18.99 0.99
N LYS A 3 -2.65 18.57 2.05
CA LYS A 3 -1.83 17.33 2.05
C LYS A 3 -2.65 16.06 1.75
N ILE A 4 -3.82 15.91 2.37
CA ILE A 4 -4.67 14.75 2.11
C ILE A 4 -5.19 14.74 0.67
N LYS A 5 -5.54 15.91 0.11
CA LYS A 5 -5.96 16.00 -1.29
C LYS A 5 -4.84 15.64 -2.27
N GLU A 6 -3.62 16.07 -1.97
CA GLU A 6 -2.43 15.71 -2.75
C GLU A 6 -2.22 14.19 -2.75
N TRP A 7 -2.22 13.57 -1.57
CA TRP A 7 -2.01 12.13 -1.42
C TRP A 7 -3.10 11.31 -2.11
N LEU A 8 -4.37 11.70 -1.93
CA LEU A 8 -5.49 11.05 -2.62
C LEU A 8 -5.42 11.21 -4.14
N ARG A 9 -4.91 12.34 -4.65
CA ARG A 9 -4.70 12.52 -6.09
C ARG A 9 -3.57 11.62 -6.59
N ALA A 10 -2.44 11.58 -5.90
CA ALA A 10 -1.31 10.72 -6.25
C ALA A 10 -1.71 9.24 -6.26
N ASP A 11 -2.42 8.77 -5.24
CA ASP A 11 -2.94 7.41 -5.19
C ASP A 11 -3.97 7.15 -6.31
N ALA A 12 -4.82 8.14 -6.67
CA ALA A 12 -5.86 7.99 -7.69
C ALA A 12 -5.32 7.90 -9.12
N VAL A 13 -4.20 8.53 -9.43
CA VAL A 13 -3.58 8.48 -10.78
C VAL A 13 -3.35 7.04 -11.19
N ASN A 14 -2.84 6.22 -10.29
CA ASN A 14 -2.54 4.82 -10.56
C ASN A 14 -3.81 3.95 -10.74
N PHE A 15 -4.96 4.38 -10.22
CA PHE A 15 -6.26 3.74 -10.46
C PHE A 15 -6.96 4.25 -11.74
N SER A 16 -6.62 5.44 -12.22
CA SER A 16 -7.26 6.03 -13.41
C SER A 16 -6.62 5.59 -14.72
N SER A 17 -5.35 5.21 -14.72
CA SER A 17 -4.62 4.79 -15.92
C SER A 17 -5.11 3.47 -16.52
N GLN A 18 -5.82 2.66 -15.75
CA GLN A 18 -6.39 1.39 -16.21
C GLN A 18 -7.76 1.53 -16.90
N ASN A 19 -8.41 2.71 -16.82
CA ASN A 19 -9.74 2.94 -17.42
C ASN A 19 -9.80 4.30 -18.12
N ASN A 20 -9.77 4.30 -19.43
CA ASN A 20 -9.94 5.47 -20.27
C ASN A 20 -11.26 6.23 -19.99
N GLY A 21 -11.16 7.35 -19.27
CA GLY A 21 -12.23 8.34 -19.11
C GLY A 21 -13.17 8.10 -17.90
N TRP A 22 -13.46 9.20 -17.15
CA TRP A 22 -14.28 9.18 -15.95
C TRP A 22 -15.76 8.80 -16.20
N LEU A 23 -16.31 9.05 -17.40
CA LEU A 23 -17.68 8.69 -17.80
C LEU A 23 -17.84 7.17 -18.04
N ASN A 24 -16.82 6.51 -18.58
CA ASN A 24 -16.82 5.05 -18.74
C ASN A 24 -16.65 4.33 -17.39
N ARG A 25 -15.94 4.97 -16.45
CA ARG A 25 -15.74 4.49 -15.08
C ARG A 25 -17.06 4.42 -14.29
N TRP A 26 -18.00 5.37 -14.50
CA TRP A 26 -19.33 5.36 -13.86
C TRP A 26 -20.19 4.22 -14.39
N LYS A 27 -20.26 4.01 -15.69
CA LYS A 27 -21.01 2.92 -16.32
C LYS A 27 -20.45 1.55 -15.99
N TYR A 28 -19.13 1.39 -16.00
CA TYR A 28 -18.48 0.11 -15.68
C TYR A 28 -18.70 -0.31 -14.23
N ASN A 29 -18.61 0.63 -13.27
CA ASN A 29 -18.80 0.36 -11.84
C ASN A 29 -20.23 0.11 -11.42
N LEU A 30 -21.24 0.63 -12.15
CA LEU A 30 -22.65 0.50 -11.77
C LEU A 30 -23.32 -0.76 -12.31
N PHE A 31 -22.90 -1.24 -13.48
CA PHE A 31 -23.63 -2.29 -14.20
C PHE A 31 -22.83 -3.56 -14.51
N SER A 32 -21.49 -3.53 -14.47
CA SER A 32 -20.72 -4.67 -14.99
C SER A 32 -20.13 -5.59 -13.92
N ASN A 33 -19.97 -5.17 -12.68
CA ASN A 33 -19.51 -6.06 -11.62
C ASN A 33 -19.87 -5.53 -10.21
N PRO A 34 -20.88 -6.09 -9.54
CA PRO A 34 -21.24 -5.72 -8.16
C PRO A 34 -20.11 -5.99 -7.16
N ILE A 35 -19.12 -6.81 -7.54
CA ILE A 35 -17.95 -7.18 -6.74
C ILE A 35 -16.69 -6.61 -7.40
N SER A 36 -16.71 -5.33 -7.80
CA SER A 36 -15.50 -4.69 -8.32
C SER A 36 -14.45 -4.57 -7.21
N GLU A 37 -13.43 -5.44 -7.25
CA GLU A 37 -12.30 -5.38 -6.31
C GLU A 37 -11.63 -4.00 -6.31
N GLN A 38 -11.50 -3.35 -7.48
CA GLN A 38 -10.94 -2.02 -7.63
C GLN A 38 -11.68 -0.97 -6.79
N LYS A 39 -13.01 -1.07 -6.70
CA LYS A 39 -13.82 -0.19 -5.84
C LYS A 39 -13.44 -0.34 -4.37
N TYR A 40 -13.31 -1.58 -3.88
CA TYR A 40 -12.99 -1.82 -2.47
C TYR A 40 -11.54 -1.49 -2.14
N ILE A 41 -10.60 -1.74 -3.05
CA ILE A 41 -9.21 -1.31 -2.92
C ILE A 41 -9.13 0.21 -2.79
N TRP A 42 -9.81 0.95 -3.67
CA TRP A 42 -9.85 2.41 -3.60
C TRP A 42 -10.50 2.92 -2.30
N LEU A 43 -11.61 2.32 -1.87
CA LEU A 43 -12.28 2.69 -0.62
C LEU A 43 -11.37 2.42 0.60
N TYR A 44 -10.59 1.35 0.58
CA TYR A 44 -9.60 1.05 1.60
C TYR A 44 -8.50 2.13 1.65
N ILE A 45 -7.87 2.44 0.51
CA ILE A 45 -6.81 3.46 0.41
C ILE A 45 -7.36 4.82 0.85
N LYS A 46 -8.55 5.21 0.38
CA LYS A 46 -9.19 6.45 0.80
C LYS A 46 -9.40 6.50 2.33
N ALA A 47 -9.89 5.41 2.92
CA ALA A 47 -10.08 5.35 4.35
C ALA A 47 -8.76 5.41 5.12
N LEU A 48 -7.70 4.74 4.64
CA LEU A 48 -6.35 4.79 5.19
C LEU A 48 -5.82 6.24 5.24
N ARG A 49 -5.90 6.96 4.11
CA ARG A 49 -5.43 8.36 4.03
C ARG A 49 -6.20 9.31 4.95
N HIS A 50 -7.51 9.11 5.10
CA HIS A 50 -8.28 9.90 6.07
C HIS A 50 -7.92 9.57 7.52
N VAL A 51 -7.70 8.30 7.86
CA VAL A 51 -7.23 7.93 9.20
C VAL A 51 -5.88 8.58 9.49
N GLU A 52 -4.92 8.52 8.58
CA GLU A 52 -3.61 9.17 8.69
C GLU A 52 -3.75 10.69 8.88
N HIS A 53 -4.61 11.34 8.09
CA HIS A 53 -4.84 12.77 8.17
C HIS A 53 -5.35 13.19 9.55
N TYR A 54 -6.39 12.55 10.05
CA TYR A 54 -6.99 12.93 11.34
C TYR A 54 -6.14 12.48 12.53
N GLN A 55 -5.40 11.38 12.41
CA GLN A 55 -4.45 10.93 13.43
C GLN A 55 -3.30 11.92 13.61
N ASN A 56 -2.85 12.53 12.52
CA ASN A 56 -1.73 13.48 12.50
C ASN A 56 -2.18 14.95 12.62
N SER A 57 -3.50 15.21 12.75
CA SER A 57 -4.06 16.54 12.91
C SER A 57 -4.15 16.94 14.39
N SER A 58 -4.34 18.25 14.66
CA SER A 58 -4.54 18.76 16.01
C SER A 58 -5.70 18.09 16.76
N LEU A 59 -5.60 18.01 18.09
CA LEU A 59 -6.53 17.31 18.99
C LEU A 59 -7.89 18.03 19.16
N SER A 60 -8.58 18.36 18.08
CA SER A 60 -9.97 18.82 18.13
C SER A 60 -10.92 17.63 18.39
N ILE A 61 -12.00 17.88 19.17
CA ILE A 61 -13.06 16.90 19.40
C ILE A 61 -13.66 16.44 18.07
N ILE A 62 -13.85 17.34 17.11
CA ILE A 62 -14.37 17.05 15.79
C ILE A 62 -13.41 16.11 15.04
N ASN A 63 -12.10 16.37 15.09
CA ASN A 63 -11.10 15.52 14.45
C ASN A 63 -11.06 14.11 15.05
N LYS A 64 -11.28 13.96 16.36
CA LYS A 64 -11.40 12.64 17.01
C LYS A 64 -12.62 11.86 16.54
N PHE A 65 -13.77 12.51 16.41
CA PHE A 65 -14.98 11.86 15.86
C PHE A 65 -14.78 11.44 14.41
N LEU A 66 -14.18 12.30 13.56
CA LEU A 66 -13.88 11.99 12.16
C LEU A 66 -12.85 10.86 12.04
N TRP A 67 -11.83 10.86 12.90
CA TRP A 67 -10.86 9.77 12.98
C TRP A 67 -11.52 8.44 13.32
N LEU A 68 -12.37 8.38 14.36
CA LEU A 68 -13.11 7.16 14.75
C LEU A 68 -14.01 6.66 13.63
N TRP A 69 -14.70 7.56 12.94
CA TRP A 69 -15.58 7.21 11.83
C TRP A 69 -14.80 6.61 10.66
N TRP A 70 -13.66 7.23 10.27
CA TRP A 70 -12.80 6.69 9.21
C TRP A 70 -12.09 5.42 9.62
N LEU A 71 -11.70 5.29 10.90
CA LEU A 71 -11.10 4.06 11.43
C LEU A 71 -12.09 2.89 11.36
N ARG A 72 -13.37 3.13 11.66
CA ARG A 72 -14.42 2.12 11.49
C ARG A 72 -14.56 1.67 10.04
N LYS A 73 -14.52 2.62 9.09
CA LYS A 73 -14.54 2.31 7.65
C LYS A 73 -13.29 1.53 7.22
N LEU A 74 -12.12 1.96 7.65
CA LEU A 74 -10.87 1.27 7.36
C LEU A 74 -10.90 -0.19 7.83
N ARG A 75 -11.34 -0.43 9.06
CA ARG A 75 -11.51 -1.79 9.61
C ARG A 75 -12.51 -2.64 8.81
N ASN A 76 -13.58 -2.02 8.32
CA ASN A 76 -14.56 -2.74 7.49
C ASN A 76 -13.95 -3.13 6.13
N TYR A 77 -13.29 -2.19 5.46
CA TYR A 77 -12.64 -2.48 4.17
C TYR A 77 -11.45 -3.42 4.34
N SER A 78 -10.70 -3.36 5.44
CA SER A 78 -9.64 -4.32 5.79
C SER A 78 -10.16 -5.77 5.81
N ARG A 79 -11.35 -5.99 6.40
CA ARG A 79 -11.99 -7.32 6.41
C ARG A 79 -12.40 -7.81 5.02
N ILE A 80 -12.86 -6.88 4.16
CA ILE A 80 -13.30 -7.21 2.79
C ILE A 80 -12.10 -7.52 1.90
N THR A 81 -11.03 -6.71 1.98
CA THR A 81 -9.86 -6.81 1.09
C THR A 81 -8.76 -7.73 1.62
N SER A 82 -8.82 -8.08 2.93
CA SER A 82 -7.76 -8.78 3.66
C SER A 82 -6.45 -7.98 3.77
N PHE A 83 -6.52 -6.64 3.68
CA PHE A 83 -5.36 -5.77 3.87
C PHE A 83 -5.15 -5.43 5.33
N GLN A 84 -3.92 -5.57 5.79
CA GLN A 84 -3.43 -5.15 7.11
C GLN A 84 -2.25 -4.19 6.91
N ILE A 85 -2.55 -2.98 6.43
CA ILE A 85 -1.58 -1.90 6.22
C ILE A 85 -1.83 -0.85 7.29
N PRO A 86 -0.92 -0.70 8.26
CA PRO A 86 -1.07 0.30 9.31
C PRO A 86 -0.97 1.73 8.76
N PRO A 87 -1.62 2.71 9.39
CA PRO A 87 -1.45 4.12 9.05
C PRO A 87 0.00 4.59 9.16
N ASN A 88 0.38 5.57 8.34
CA ASN A 88 1.72 6.20 8.31
C ASN A 88 2.89 5.26 7.93
N VAL A 89 2.59 4.15 7.29
CA VAL A 89 3.59 3.19 6.79
C VAL A 89 3.97 3.49 5.34
N CYS A 90 3.00 3.75 4.47
CA CYS A 90 3.20 3.94 3.04
C CYS A 90 3.14 5.41 2.63
N GLY A 91 4.10 5.87 1.83
CA GLY A 91 4.09 7.17 1.16
C GLY A 91 2.91 7.34 0.20
N LYS A 92 2.81 8.52 -0.43
CA LYS A 92 1.80 8.80 -1.47
C LYS A 92 2.07 7.98 -2.74
N GLY A 93 1.05 7.81 -3.58
CA GLY A 93 1.15 7.01 -4.82
C GLY A 93 1.08 5.50 -4.59
N LEU A 94 0.56 5.05 -3.43
CA LEU A 94 0.37 3.63 -3.17
C LEU A 94 -0.56 3.00 -4.19
N THR A 95 -0.08 1.94 -4.85
CA THR A 95 -0.84 1.17 -5.84
C THR A 95 -1.02 -0.26 -5.34
N ILE A 96 -2.25 -0.75 -5.38
CA ILE A 96 -2.57 -2.16 -5.11
C ILE A 96 -3.43 -2.67 -6.26
N TYR A 97 -2.97 -3.72 -6.96
CA TYR A 97 -3.67 -4.20 -8.16
C TYR A 97 -4.85 -5.11 -7.86
N HIS A 98 -4.70 -6.03 -6.94
CA HIS A 98 -5.73 -7.00 -6.58
C HIS A 98 -5.91 -7.08 -5.07
N TRP A 99 -7.08 -7.47 -4.61
CA TRP A 99 -7.29 -7.77 -3.20
C TRP A 99 -6.72 -9.14 -2.83
N GLY A 100 -6.55 -9.38 -1.55
CA GLY A 100 -5.93 -10.58 -1.01
C GLY A 100 -4.99 -10.22 0.12
N SER A 101 -4.48 -11.18 0.83
CA SER A 101 -3.68 -10.94 2.03
C SER A 101 -2.47 -10.03 1.74
N ILE A 102 -2.47 -8.82 2.28
CA ILE A 102 -1.31 -7.93 2.37
C ILE A 102 -1.13 -7.58 3.83
N ILE A 103 0.00 -7.97 4.41
CA ILE A 103 0.28 -7.77 5.83
C ILE A 103 1.59 -6.99 5.97
N ILE A 104 1.52 -5.82 6.59
CA ILE A 104 2.68 -4.96 6.80
C ILE A 104 2.82 -4.62 8.28
N ASN A 105 4.02 -4.77 8.80
CA ASN A 105 4.35 -4.39 10.17
C ASN A 105 4.27 -2.86 10.35
N SER A 106 3.80 -2.40 11.50
CA SER A 106 3.58 -0.98 11.79
C SER A 106 4.84 -0.13 11.87
N GLU A 107 6.00 -0.74 12.10
CA GLU A 107 7.29 -0.07 12.15
C GLU A 107 7.96 0.06 10.76
N THR A 108 7.43 -0.61 9.75
CA THR A 108 7.91 -0.53 8.37
C THR A 108 7.76 0.89 7.84
N LYS A 109 8.70 1.33 7.01
CA LYS A 109 8.60 2.57 6.25
C LYS A 109 8.73 2.28 4.76
N ILE A 110 7.76 2.72 4.00
CA ILE A 110 7.69 2.56 2.55
C ILE A 110 7.58 3.95 1.94
N GLY A 111 8.43 4.22 0.96
CA GLY A 111 8.48 5.49 0.23
C GLY A 111 7.26 5.73 -0.67
N GLU A 112 7.42 6.67 -1.60
CA GLU A 112 6.38 7.06 -2.54
C GLU A 112 6.28 6.07 -3.72
N ASN A 113 5.10 6.01 -4.35
CA ASN A 113 4.81 5.24 -5.56
C ASN A 113 5.13 3.74 -5.44
N CYS A 114 4.90 3.17 -4.27
CA CYS A 114 5.06 1.74 -4.07
C CYS A 114 3.89 0.96 -4.67
N THR A 115 4.20 -0.12 -5.37
CA THR A 115 3.22 -1.06 -5.93
C THR A 115 3.25 -2.37 -5.16
N LEU A 116 2.09 -2.80 -4.67
CA LEU A 116 1.91 -4.03 -3.92
C LEU A 116 0.97 -5.00 -4.63
N TYR A 117 1.33 -6.26 -4.62
CA TYR A 117 0.49 -7.36 -5.09
C TYR A 117 0.01 -8.25 -3.92
N PRO A 118 -1.03 -9.10 -4.12
CA PRO A 118 -1.54 -9.99 -3.09
C PRO A 118 -0.48 -10.95 -2.53
N GLY A 119 -0.64 -11.34 -1.29
CA GLY A 119 0.25 -12.29 -0.63
C GLY A 119 1.55 -11.68 -0.09
N VAL A 120 1.73 -10.35 -0.23
CA VAL A 120 2.89 -9.65 0.32
C VAL A 120 2.82 -9.64 1.84
N LEU A 121 3.94 -10.04 2.47
CA LEU A 121 4.14 -9.92 3.91
C LEU A 121 5.44 -9.19 4.20
N ILE A 122 5.36 -8.12 5.00
CA ILE A 122 6.52 -7.37 5.48
C ILE A 122 6.50 -7.43 7.00
N GLY A 123 7.46 -8.11 7.59
CA GLY A 123 7.44 -8.40 9.02
C GLY A 123 8.82 -8.50 9.67
N HIS A 124 8.81 -8.66 10.97
CA HIS A 124 10.02 -8.89 11.75
C HIS A 124 10.57 -10.31 11.54
N LYS A 125 11.87 -10.46 11.67
CA LYS A 125 12.53 -11.77 11.70
C LYS A 125 12.29 -12.47 13.04
N VAL A 126 12.31 -11.69 14.10
CA VAL A 126 12.05 -12.12 15.49
C VAL A 126 11.18 -11.06 16.17
N PRO A 127 10.39 -11.39 17.19
CA PRO A 127 9.61 -10.41 17.96
C PRO A 127 10.50 -9.27 18.46
N GLY A 128 10.11 -8.01 18.20
CA GLY A 128 10.90 -6.83 18.57
C GLY A 128 12.15 -6.58 17.71
N GLY A 129 12.40 -7.40 16.68
CA GLY A 129 13.44 -7.15 15.68
C GLY A 129 13.05 -5.96 14.79
N GLY A 130 14.04 -5.25 14.25
CA GLY A 130 13.81 -4.07 13.40
C GLY A 130 12.95 -4.37 12.18
N ALA A 131 12.30 -3.33 11.63
CA ALA A 131 11.42 -3.41 10.48
C ALA A 131 12.09 -2.91 9.19
N ALA A 132 11.56 -3.35 8.06
CA ALA A 132 12.07 -2.99 6.74
C ALA A 132 11.92 -1.49 6.43
N ARG A 133 12.90 -0.95 5.69
CA ARG A 133 12.87 0.38 5.09
C ARG A 133 12.90 0.23 3.57
N ILE A 134 11.87 0.72 2.91
CA ILE A 134 11.66 0.53 1.48
C ILE A 134 11.62 1.91 0.83
N GLY A 135 12.43 2.11 -0.21
CA GLY A 135 12.54 3.37 -0.94
C GLY A 135 11.33 3.71 -1.81
N ASN A 136 11.55 4.63 -2.73
CA ASN A 136 10.52 5.11 -3.66
C ASN A 136 10.47 4.26 -4.94
N ASN A 137 9.32 4.26 -5.62
CA ASN A 137 9.09 3.57 -6.89
C ASN A 137 9.40 2.06 -6.82
N VAL A 138 9.12 1.42 -5.68
CA VAL A 138 9.40 0.00 -5.50
C VAL A 138 8.19 -0.83 -5.91
N PHE A 139 8.45 -1.86 -6.73
CA PHE A 139 7.45 -2.85 -7.13
C PHE A 139 7.66 -4.13 -6.32
N ILE A 140 6.61 -4.63 -5.66
CA ILE A 140 6.65 -5.86 -4.86
C ILE A 140 5.64 -6.86 -5.42
N GLY A 141 6.17 -7.89 -6.07
CA GLY A 141 5.38 -8.95 -6.71
C GLY A 141 4.62 -9.83 -5.73
N ALA A 142 3.62 -10.53 -6.28
CA ALA A 142 2.71 -11.37 -5.50
C ALA A 142 3.44 -12.44 -4.69
N GLY A 143 2.97 -12.69 -3.47
CA GLY A 143 3.54 -13.73 -2.61
C GLY A 143 4.89 -13.40 -1.96
N THR A 144 5.46 -12.25 -2.25
CA THR A 144 6.78 -11.85 -1.70
C THR A 144 6.75 -11.64 -0.19
N LYS A 145 7.79 -12.13 0.49
CA LYS A 145 8.01 -11.96 1.93
C LYS A 145 9.27 -11.14 2.16
N ILE A 146 9.15 -10.04 2.91
CA ILE A 146 10.27 -9.19 3.32
C ILE A 146 10.39 -9.30 4.83
N ILE A 147 11.49 -9.87 5.30
CA ILE A 147 11.63 -10.29 6.69
C ILE A 147 12.86 -9.67 7.34
N GLY A 148 12.62 -8.92 8.41
CA GLY A 148 13.67 -8.31 9.24
C GLY A 148 13.99 -6.86 8.86
N PRO A 149 15.04 -6.30 9.47
CA PRO A 149 15.46 -4.91 9.29
C PRO A 149 16.26 -4.74 8.00
N VAL A 150 15.63 -5.03 6.86
CA VAL A 150 16.27 -4.88 5.55
C VAL A 150 16.01 -3.49 4.97
N THR A 151 16.97 -2.98 4.22
CA THR A 151 16.86 -1.75 3.45
C THR A 151 16.74 -2.08 1.97
N ILE A 152 15.68 -1.59 1.33
CA ILE A 152 15.44 -1.73 -0.11
C ILE A 152 15.51 -0.32 -0.70
N GLY A 153 16.43 -0.14 -1.65
CA GLY A 153 16.66 1.16 -2.30
C GLY A 153 15.50 1.59 -3.22
N ASP A 154 15.66 2.77 -3.81
CA ASP A 154 14.70 3.31 -4.79
C ASP A 154 14.72 2.51 -6.11
N ASN A 155 13.62 2.54 -6.84
CA ASN A 155 13.46 1.93 -8.17
C ASN A 155 13.76 0.42 -8.20
N VAL A 156 13.49 -0.29 -7.12
CA VAL A 156 13.68 -1.75 -7.04
C VAL A 156 12.44 -2.48 -7.53
N THR A 157 12.65 -3.51 -8.34
CA THR A 157 11.60 -4.44 -8.75
C THR A 157 11.85 -5.79 -8.10
N ILE A 158 10.92 -6.23 -7.27
CA ILE A 158 10.94 -7.57 -6.65
C ILE A 158 9.90 -8.44 -7.34
N GLY A 159 10.36 -9.50 -7.96
CA GLY A 159 9.50 -10.49 -8.63
C GLY A 159 8.59 -11.23 -7.65
N GLN A 160 7.76 -12.10 -8.19
CA GLN A 160 6.80 -12.88 -7.40
C GLN A 160 7.51 -13.95 -6.54
N ASN A 161 6.89 -14.27 -5.39
CA ASN A 161 7.33 -15.35 -4.47
C ASN A 161 8.78 -15.24 -4.01
N CYS A 162 9.33 -14.03 -3.95
CA CYS A 162 10.66 -13.80 -3.40
C CYS A 162 10.63 -13.77 -1.87
N VAL A 163 11.72 -14.25 -1.25
CA VAL A 163 11.96 -14.09 0.19
C VAL A 163 13.17 -13.19 0.38
N ILE A 164 12.94 -11.99 0.89
CA ILE A 164 13.96 -10.95 1.06
C ILE A 164 14.36 -10.89 2.53
N THR A 165 15.62 -11.17 2.79
CA THR A 165 16.23 -11.18 4.13
C THR A 165 17.54 -10.41 4.20
N LYS A 166 17.91 -9.73 3.10
CA LYS A 166 19.13 -8.91 2.95
C LYS A 166 18.78 -7.61 2.24
N ASP A 167 19.62 -6.60 2.42
CA ASP A 167 19.49 -5.32 1.75
C ASP A 167 19.56 -5.46 0.23
N ILE A 168 18.79 -4.61 -0.46
CA ILE A 168 18.75 -4.54 -1.92
C ILE A 168 19.13 -3.11 -2.33
N PRO A 169 20.23 -2.92 -3.10
CA PRO A 169 20.59 -1.60 -3.58
C PRO A 169 19.54 -1.03 -4.56
N ALA A 170 19.53 0.29 -4.71
CA ALA A 170 18.65 0.95 -5.66
C ALA A 170 18.86 0.47 -7.10
N ASN A 171 17.85 0.64 -7.96
CA ASN A 171 17.86 0.28 -9.38
C ASN A 171 18.15 -1.21 -9.63
N SER A 172 17.67 -2.09 -8.77
CA SER A 172 17.89 -3.53 -8.87
C SER A 172 16.62 -4.28 -9.22
N VAL A 173 16.77 -5.43 -9.87
CA VAL A 173 15.71 -6.40 -10.10
C VAL A 173 16.04 -7.68 -9.35
N VAL A 174 15.12 -8.15 -8.53
CA VAL A 174 15.24 -9.42 -7.78
C VAL A 174 14.25 -10.43 -8.33
N VAL A 175 14.76 -11.57 -8.76
CA VAL A 175 13.95 -12.67 -9.28
C VAL A 175 14.42 -14.01 -8.70
N ASN A 176 13.52 -14.94 -8.47
CA ASN A 176 13.81 -16.34 -8.09
C ASN A 176 14.93 -16.52 -7.06
N GLY A 177 14.61 -16.35 -5.80
CA GLY A 177 15.52 -16.74 -4.72
C GLY A 177 16.75 -15.87 -4.52
N ASN A 178 16.61 -14.54 -4.75
CA ASN A 178 17.64 -13.52 -4.49
C ASN A 178 18.71 -13.32 -5.58
N THR A 179 18.46 -13.71 -6.83
CA THR A 179 19.34 -13.29 -7.92
C THR A 179 19.10 -11.79 -8.18
N LEU A 180 20.10 -10.97 -7.89
CA LEU A 180 20.09 -9.54 -8.17
C LEU A 180 20.55 -9.29 -9.60
N ARG A 181 19.75 -8.56 -10.37
CA ARG A 181 20.14 -8.01 -11.67
C ARG A 181 20.03 -6.50 -11.57
N TYR A 182 21.07 -5.81 -11.94
CA TYR A 182 21.12 -4.34 -11.99
C TYR A 182 20.67 -3.89 -13.37
N LEU A 183 19.86 -2.87 -13.42
CA LEU A 183 19.41 -2.22 -14.65
C LEU A 183 20.40 -1.16 -15.09
#